data_6ca386c453e8c8763f7b4d330b258722
#
_entry.id   6ca386c453e8c8763f7b4d330b258722
#
_cell.length_a   1.000
_cell.length_b   1.000
_cell.length_c   1.000
_cell.angle_alpha   90.00
_cell.angle_beta   90.00
_cell.angle_gamma   90.00
#
_symmetry.space_group_name_H-M   'P 1'
#
loop_
_entity.id
_entity.type
_entity.pdbx_description
1 polymer ?
#
loop_
_entity_poly.entity_id
_entity_poly.type
_entity_poly.pdbx_seq_one_letter_code
_entity_poly.pdbx_strand_id
1 'polypeptide(L)'
;MLVAALLTLCAPSGALAAVNTIVLQSSPITIGPFGVARGIQRVDSPSVDGNVVSMSADVVDLAGNPVPNAHVMLHHVVFVKVLHPDYTCSTFTGYDGLPSPLPVERFYAEGEEHMSLGLPNGYGYPNKGSDIWGLVYMLMNHHNSADTVRVRYTVRYATGESLRPVTPVWLDMRNCQADPIFSVPGTGGSGSSYEQHTDFTMPESGSFIAGGAHLHGGGLQLELTDRSWGGRLFTSLPTWGGEMPTPMMHEPGPVQMTTFSTAPGLPVRRGDTLRLSAQYDNSAPHTRVMGIMILYFSPGSVDGLSPSSIPLTGAPQRPPYMRLPLLRRPRGPLARNIRSTAVGDYVFGNQRVSIPRGTTFTWRFVGAEQHDVTLASGPVGFASPSLQRGSYRHRFTRPGTYRLFCSLHPTLMTQIVTVR
;
A
#
# COMPACT_ATOMS: atom_id res chain seq x y z
N MET A 1 -66.87 28.96 32.48
CA MET A 1 -65.41 29.28 32.34
C MET A 1 -64.68 27.99 32.06
N LEU A 2 -64.34 27.75 30.83
CA LEU A 2 -63.47 26.62 30.43
C LEU A 2 -62.02 27.13 30.39
N VAL A 3 -61.14 26.50 31.19
CA VAL A 3 -59.69 26.76 31.15
C VAL A 3 -59.10 25.75 30.19
N ALA A 4 -58.58 26.22 29.03
CA ALA A 4 -57.83 25.41 28.09
C ALA A 4 -56.37 25.33 28.54
N ALA A 5 -55.89 24.15 28.92
CA ALA A 5 -54.50 23.88 29.20
C ALA A 5 -53.74 23.68 27.86
N LEU A 6 -52.83 24.63 27.52
CA LEU A 6 -51.89 24.45 26.43
C LEU A 6 -50.76 23.49 26.90
N LEU A 7 -50.72 22.28 26.34
CA LEU A 7 -49.59 21.39 26.41
C LEU A 7 -48.55 21.81 25.38
N THR A 8 -47.48 22.47 25.82
CA THR A 8 -46.30 22.71 25.00
C THR A 8 -45.51 21.40 24.87
N LEU A 9 -45.60 20.76 23.70
CA LEU A 9 -44.70 19.67 23.33
C LEU A 9 -43.29 20.27 23.08
N CYS A 10 -42.37 20.11 24.02
CA CYS A 10 -40.94 20.27 23.76
C CYS A 10 -40.51 19.09 22.89
N ALA A 11 -40.30 19.32 21.59
CA ALA A 11 -39.55 18.41 20.74
C ALA A 11 -38.14 18.35 21.30
N PRO A 12 -37.55 17.15 21.45
CA PRO A 12 -36.14 17.04 21.80
C PRO A 12 -35.33 17.68 20.65
N SER A 13 -34.63 18.76 20.96
CA SER A 13 -33.58 19.27 20.07
C SER A 13 -32.52 18.20 19.96
N GLY A 14 -32.57 17.41 18.87
CA GLY A 14 -31.48 16.53 18.52
C GLY A 14 -30.21 17.35 18.46
N ALA A 15 -29.28 17.10 19.35
CA ALA A 15 -27.96 17.71 19.28
C ALA A 15 -27.38 17.33 17.90
N LEU A 16 -27.16 18.33 17.04
CA LEU A 16 -26.43 18.13 15.79
C LEU A 16 -25.09 17.57 16.17
N ALA A 17 -24.74 16.41 15.60
CA ALA A 17 -23.46 15.80 15.85
C ALA A 17 -22.36 16.78 15.53
N ALA A 18 -21.45 16.96 16.47
CA ALA A 18 -20.26 17.75 16.24
C ALA A 18 -19.22 16.88 15.53
N VAL A 19 -19.02 17.12 14.24
CA VAL A 19 -17.87 16.60 13.53
C VAL A 19 -16.69 17.54 13.77
N ASN A 20 -15.72 17.10 14.55
CA ASN A 20 -14.51 17.84 14.86
C ASN A 20 -13.37 17.40 13.95
N THR A 21 -12.45 18.33 13.66
CA THR A 21 -11.19 18.02 13.00
C THR A 21 -10.10 17.93 14.07
N ILE A 22 -9.43 16.78 14.10
CA ILE A 22 -8.31 16.48 15.01
C ILE A 22 -7.07 16.31 14.16
N VAL A 23 -6.01 17.06 14.45
CA VAL A 23 -4.71 16.95 13.77
C VAL A 23 -3.70 16.36 14.76
N LEU A 24 -3.12 15.25 14.37
CA LEU A 24 -2.17 14.48 15.18
C LEU A 24 -0.88 14.24 14.38
N GLN A 25 0.19 13.85 15.08
CA GLN A 25 1.49 13.58 14.46
C GLN A 25 2.15 12.34 15.07
N SER A 26 2.90 11.63 14.25
CA SER A 26 3.78 10.55 14.71
C SER A 26 4.96 11.07 15.52
N SER A 27 5.69 10.19 16.20
CA SER A 27 7.05 10.48 16.66
C SER A 27 7.97 10.78 15.47
N PRO A 28 9.08 11.53 15.68
CA PRO A 28 10.03 11.82 14.61
C PRO A 28 10.61 10.54 13.99
N ILE A 29 10.77 10.55 12.66
CA ILE A 29 11.37 9.48 11.87
C ILE A 29 12.58 10.05 11.15
N THR A 30 13.77 9.53 11.45
CA THR A 30 15.02 9.95 10.80
C THR A 30 15.35 8.99 9.67
N ILE A 31 15.62 9.52 8.48
CA ILE A 31 15.90 8.75 7.27
C ILE A 31 17.28 9.17 6.77
N GLY A 32 18.20 8.24 6.64
CA GLY A 32 19.56 8.50 6.13
C GLY A 32 19.56 9.00 4.68
N PRO A 33 20.72 9.49 4.18
CA PRO A 33 20.86 9.95 2.80
C PRO A 33 20.49 8.85 1.81
N PHE A 34 19.59 9.15 0.87
CA PHE A 34 19.05 8.19 -0.11
C PHE A 34 18.59 6.87 0.54
N GLY A 35 18.12 6.95 1.78
CA GLY A 35 17.74 5.80 2.58
C GLY A 35 16.25 5.54 2.58
N VAL A 36 15.90 4.37 3.11
CA VAL A 36 14.52 3.94 3.37
C VAL A 36 14.35 3.75 4.87
N ALA A 37 13.40 4.46 5.47
CA ALA A 37 12.95 4.18 6.83
C ALA A 37 11.65 3.41 6.78
N ARG A 38 11.59 2.28 7.50
CA ARG A 38 10.38 1.50 7.68
C ARG A 38 10.28 1.01 9.11
N GLY A 39 9.07 0.93 9.60
CA GLY A 39 8.85 0.49 10.98
C GLY A 39 7.41 0.51 11.38
N ILE A 40 7.21 0.24 12.65
CA ILE A 40 5.92 0.30 13.34
C ILE A 40 6.10 1.14 14.58
N GLN A 41 5.23 2.09 14.83
CA GLN A 41 5.20 2.86 16.06
C GLN A 41 3.78 3.06 16.57
N ARG A 42 3.62 3.21 17.88
CA ARG A 42 2.37 3.66 18.47
C ARG A 42 2.16 5.13 18.11
N VAL A 43 0.91 5.48 17.79
CA VAL A 43 0.49 6.85 17.51
C VAL A 43 -0.73 7.22 18.32
N ASP A 44 -0.98 8.51 18.49
CA ASP A 44 -2.13 9.01 19.22
C ASP A 44 -3.43 8.72 18.43
N SER A 45 -4.52 8.54 19.16
CA SER A 45 -5.88 8.32 18.65
C SER A 45 -6.85 9.30 19.34
N PRO A 46 -8.06 9.53 18.77
CA PRO A 46 -9.10 10.27 19.48
C PRO A 46 -9.38 9.64 20.85
N SER A 47 -9.30 10.45 21.90
CA SER A 47 -9.37 9.99 23.30
C SER A 47 -10.78 9.80 23.85
N VAL A 48 -11.82 9.98 23.03
CA VAL A 48 -13.22 9.81 23.36
C VAL A 48 -13.89 8.86 22.38
N ASP A 49 -14.95 8.19 22.81
CA ASP A 49 -15.73 7.31 21.94
C ASP A 49 -16.41 8.11 20.82
N GLY A 50 -16.38 7.56 19.61
CA GLY A 50 -16.98 8.19 18.44
C GLY A 50 -16.67 7.43 17.15
N ASN A 51 -16.69 8.15 16.04
CA ASN A 51 -16.50 7.54 14.72
C ASN A 51 -15.57 8.39 13.84
N VAL A 52 -14.64 7.76 13.17
CA VAL A 52 -13.88 8.38 12.07
C VAL A 52 -14.79 8.45 10.85
N VAL A 53 -15.00 9.65 10.32
CA VAL A 53 -15.80 9.88 9.10
C VAL A 53 -14.93 10.31 7.90
N SER A 54 -13.73 10.81 8.19
CA SER A 54 -12.72 11.11 7.16
C SER A 54 -11.34 11.06 7.78
N MET A 55 -10.35 10.67 6.98
CA MET A 55 -8.94 10.66 7.39
C MET A 55 -8.03 10.95 6.20
N SER A 56 -6.92 11.66 6.45
CA SER A 56 -5.83 11.91 5.50
C SER A 56 -4.51 11.92 6.25
N ALA A 57 -3.40 11.62 5.55
CA ALA A 57 -2.07 11.70 6.11
C ALA A 57 -1.09 12.35 5.13
N ASP A 58 -0.06 13.01 5.66
CA ASP A 58 1.03 13.60 4.89
C ASP A 58 2.35 13.57 5.68
N VAL A 59 3.45 13.84 4.98
CA VAL A 59 4.76 14.00 5.61
C VAL A 59 5.00 15.47 5.89
N VAL A 60 5.44 15.78 7.11
CA VAL A 60 5.81 17.15 7.53
C VAL A 60 7.20 17.16 8.14
N ASP A 61 7.89 18.31 8.04
CA ASP A 61 9.11 18.57 8.76
C ASP A 61 8.85 18.76 10.28
N LEU A 62 9.90 18.96 11.07
CA LEU A 62 9.76 19.17 12.52
C LEU A 62 9.05 20.47 12.88
N ALA A 63 8.96 21.43 11.94
CA ALA A 63 8.22 22.68 12.11
C ALA A 63 6.75 22.55 11.70
N GLY A 64 6.34 21.40 11.11
CA GLY A 64 4.98 21.13 10.66
C GLY A 64 4.70 21.56 9.22
N ASN A 65 5.71 21.94 8.44
CA ASN A 65 5.54 22.28 7.03
C ASN A 65 5.46 21.00 6.19
N PRO A 66 4.60 20.95 5.16
CA PRO A 66 4.54 19.81 4.24
C PRO A 66 5.88 19.55 3.55
N VAL A 67 6.28 18.29 3.45
CA VAL A 67 7.47 17.85 2.74
C VAL A 67 7.03 17.22 1.41
N PRO A 68 7.49 17.72 0.24
CA PRO A 68 7.13 17.16 -1.05
C PRO A 68 7.59 15.70 -1.20
N ASN A 69 6.80 14.87 -1.89
CA ASN A 69 7.16 13.47 -2.19
C ASN A 69 8.49 13.35 -2.95
N ALA A 70 8.85 14.34 -3.76
CA ALA A 70 10.15 14.40 -4.43
C ALA A 70 11.33 14.58 -3.47
N HIS A 71 11.09 15.03 -2.24
CA HIS A 71 12.11 15.21 -1.19
C HIS A 71 12.13 14.00 -0.26
N VAL A 72 11.06 13.79 0.51
CA VAL A 72 10.83 12.58 1.31
C VAL A 72 9.49 11.99 0.87
N MET A 73 9.58 10.88 0.17
CA MET A 73 8.42 10.17 -0.37
C MET A 73 7.68 9.45 0.75
N LEU A 74 6.38 9.69 0.85
CA LEU A 74 5.46 8.84 1.58
C LEU A 74 5.18 7.60 0.70
N HIS A 75 6.05 6.57 0.80
CA HIS A 75 5.87 5.37 -0.01
C HIS A 75 4.59 4.62 0.38
N HIS A 76 4.37 4.41 1.66
CA HIS A 76 3.09 4.05 2.25
C HIS A 76 3.08 4.23 3.77
N VAL A 77 1.90 4.52 4.29
CA VAL A 77 1.56 4.42 5.70
C VAL A 77 0.28 3.62 5.86
N VAL A 78 0.21 2.77 6.87
CA VAL A 78 -0.98 2.00 7.22
C VAL A 78 -1.27 2.21 8.70
N PHE A 79 -2.46 2.72 8.99
CA PHE A 79 -2.93 2.85 10.36
C PHE A 79 -3.64 1.56 10.76
N VAL A 80 -3.26 1.07 11.92
CA VAL A 80 -3.78 -0.17 12.49
C VAL A 80 -4.36 0.07 13.87
N LYS A 81 -5.41 -0.68 14.19
CA LYS A 81 -5.96 -0.77 15.54
C LYS A 81 -5.47 -2.06 16.18
N VAL A 82 -4.69 -1.92 17.25
CA VAL A 82 -4.08 -3.06 17.98
C VAL A 82 -5.13 -3.73 18.84
N LEU A 83 -5.04 -5.05 18.99
CA LEU A 83 -6.00 -5.92 19.70
C LEU A 83 -7.37 -6.05 19.01
N HIS A 84 -7.47 -5.62 17.76
CA HIS A 84 -8.65 -5.84 16.93
C HIS A 84 -8.29 -6.78 15.78
N PRO A 85 -9.12 -7.80 15.47
CA PRO A 85 -8.83 -8.70 14.35
C PRO A 85 -9.11 -7.99 13.02
N ASP A 86 -8.24 -8.19 12.05
CA ASP A 86 -8.45 -7.74 10.68
C ASP A 86 -9.54 -8.59 10.01
N TYR A 87 -10.40 -7.96 9.22
CA TYR A 87 -11.53 -8.63 8.56
C TYR A 87 -11.09 -9.69 7.54
N THR A 88 -9.96 -9.48 6.89
CA THR A 88 -9.45 -10.36 5.83
C THR A 88 -8.28 -11.22 6.27
N CYS A 89 -7.60 -10.85 7.35
CA CYS A 89 -6.37 -11.50 7.82
C CYS A 89 -6.47 -11.97 9.25
N SER A 90 -6.51 -13.27 9.47
CA SER A 90 -6.43 -13.84 10.82
C SER A 90 -5.05 -13.61 11.48
N THR A 91 -4.00 -13.48 10.66
CA THR A 91 -2.63 -13.25 11.12
C THR A 91 -1.92 -12.35 10.12
N PHE A 92 -1.34 -11.27 10.60
CA PHE A 92 -0.58 -10.31 9.80
C PHE A 92 0.92 -10.61 9.92
N THR A 93 1.62 -10.63 8.78
CA THR A 93 3.08 -10.86 8.74
C THR A 93 3.81 -9.52 8.62
N GLY A 94 4.68 -9.23 9.59
CA GLY A 94 5.47 -8.00 9.65
C GLY A 94 6.59 -7.92 8.60
N TYR A 95 7.32 -6.81 8.60
CA TYR A 95 8.49 -6.59 7.72
C TYR A 95 9.64 -7.57 7.95
N ASP A 96 9.71 -8.18 9.12
CA ASP A 96 10.68 -9.22 9.50
C ASP A 96 10.31 -10.62 8.99
N GLY A 97 9.14 -10.73 8.35
CA GLY A 97 8.59 -11.99 7.87
C GLY A 97 8.00 -12.87 8.97
N LEU A 98 7.84 -12.34 10.19
CA LEU A 98 7.25 -13.06 11.32
C LEU A 98 5.78 -12.68 11.50
N PRO A 99 4.93 -13.61 11.96
CA PRO A 99 3.55 -13.29 12.32
C PRO A 99 3.50 -12.25 13.44
N SER A 100 2.57 -11.31 13.33
CA SER A 100 2.28 -10.37 14.43
C SER A 100 1.85 -11.15 15.67
N PRO A 101 2.42 -10.88 16.85
CA PRO A 101 2.03 -11.55 18.09
C PRO A 101 0.65 -11.10 18.59
N LEU A 102 0.11 -10.02 18.06
CA LEU A 102 -1.19 -9.46 18.43
C LEU A 102 -2.07 -9.34 17.20
N PRO A 103 -3.39 -9.50 17.33
CA PRO A 103 -4.31 -9.15 16.25
C PRO A 103 -4.24 -7.64 15.99
N VAL A 104 -4.22 -7.27 14.71
CA VAL A 104 -4.21 -5.88 14.26
C VAL A 104 -5.18 -5.72 13.11
N GLU A 105 -6.06 -4.72 13.19
CA GLU A 105 -6.99 -4.33 12.13
C GLU A 105 -6.38 -3.17 11.33
N ARG A 106 -6.20 -3.32 10.03
CA ARG A 106 -5.80 -2.24 9.12
C ARG A 106 -7.02 -1.42 8.76
N PHE A 107 -7.08 -0.16 9.17
CA PHE A 107 -8.30 0.62 8.98
C PHE A 107 -8.16 1.84 8.06
N TYR A 108 -6.95 2.29 7.78
CA TYR A 108 -6.67 3.38 6.85
C TYR A 108 -5.26 3.24 6.29
N ALA A 109 -5.07 3.65 5.04
CA ALA A 109 -3.76 3.72 4.42
C ALA A 109 -3.65 4.91 3.48
N GLU A 110 -2.41 5.35 3.26
CA GLU A 110 -2.06 6.35 2.29
C GLU A 110 -0.68 6.04 1.69
N GLY A 111 -0.49 6.39 0.43
CA GLY A 111 0.76 6.24 -0.29
C GLY A 111 1.08 7.49 -1.11
N GLU A 112 1.88 7.33 -2.16
CA GLU A 112 2.25 8.42 -3.07
C GLU A 112 1.02 9.11 -3.69
N GLU A 113 -0.08 8.38 -3.83
CA GLU A 113 -1.34 8.81 -4.46
C GLU A 113 -2.21 9.71 -3.58
N HIS A 114 -1.80 9.98 -2.35
CA HIS A 114 -2.56 10.82 -1.41
C HIS A 114 -4.06 10.49 -1.36
N MET A 115 -4.36 9.23 -1.09
CA MET A 115 -5.75 8.78 -0.92
C MET A 115 -6.32 9.31 0.40
N SER A 116 -7.43 10.03 0.34
CA SER A 116 -8.15 10.41 1.56
C SER A 116 -9.40 9.54 1.75
N LEU A 117 -9.59 9.04 2.98
CA LEU A 117 -10.84 8.41 3.37
C LEU A 117 -11.91 9.47 3.52
N GLY A 118 -13.06 9.26 2.85
CA GLY A 118 -14.27 10.03 3.06
C GLY A 118 -15.48 9.10 3.07
N LEU A 119 -16.09 8.87 4.24
CA LEU A 119 -17.30 8.06 4.34
C LEU A 119 -18.53 8.92 3.99
N PRO A 120 -19.56 8.35 3.33
CA PRO A 120 -20.79 9.07 3.06
C PRO A 120 -21.55 9.37 4.37
N ASN A 121 -22.41 10.39 4.32
CA ASN A 121 -23.20 10.80 5.47
C ASN A 121 -23.99 9.61 6.07
N GLY A 122 -24.01 9.54 7.39
CA GLY A 122 -24.69 8.49 8.13
C GLY A 122 -23.84 7.25 8.40
N TYR A 123 -22.57 7.22 7.95
CA TYR A 123 -21.63 6.13 8.18
C TYR A 123 -20.38 6.60 8.92
N GLY A 124 -19.78 5.70 9.71
CA GLY A 124 -18.57 6.00 10.45
C GLY A 124 -17.79 4.74 10.83
N TYR A 125 -16.48 4.85 10.90
CA TYR A 125 -15.62 3.79 11.44
C TYR A 125 -15.54 3.97 12.97
N PRO A 126 -16.06 3.01 13.75
CA PRO A 126 -16.14 3.13 15.21
C PRO A 126 -14.75 3.20 15.86
N ASN A 127 -14.59 4.09 16.81
CA ASN A 127 -13.39 4.18 17.63
C ASN A 127 -13.77 4.43 19.09
N LYS A 128 -13.15 3.67 20.00
CA LYS A 128 -13.24 3.92 21.44
C LYS A 128 -12.07 4.77 21.87
N GLY A 129 -12.27 5.63 22.87
CA GLY A 129 -11.20 6.45 23.45
C GLY A 129 -10.06 5.63 24.05
N SER A 130 -10.29 4.33 24.32
CA SER A 130 -9.29 3.37 24.79
C SER A 130 -8.56 2.61 23.66
N ASP A 131 -8.95 2.78 22.40
CA ASP A 131 -8.34 2.06 21.26
C ASP A 131 -6.88 2.51 21.08
N ILE A 132 -6.01 1.54 20.81
CA ILE A 132 -4.59 1.78 20.58
C ILE A 132 -4.32 1.78 19.09
N TRP A 133 -3.87 2.92 18.57
CA TRP A 133 -3.48 3.02 17.17
C TRP A 133 -1.99 2.79 16.99
N GLY A 134 -1.65 2.10 15.91
CA GLY A 134 -0.30 1.94 15.40
C GLY A 134 -0.18 2.51 14.01
N LEU A 135 1.03 2.92 13.65
CA LEU A 135 1.42 3.39 12.32
C LEU A 135 2.50 2.46 11.79
N VAL A 136 2.17 1.71 10.74
CA VAL A 136 3.14 1.00 9.92
C VAL A 136 3.55 1.95 8.81
N TYR A 137 4.86 2.17 8.60
CA TYR A 137 5.31 3.16 7.64
C TYR A 137 6.50 2.69 6.80
N MET A 138 6.60 3.22 5.60
CA MET A 138 7.76 3.17 4.74
C MET A 138 7.92 4.54 4.07
N LEU A 139 9.02 5.22 4.37
CA LEU A 139 9.39 6.53 3.83
C LEU A 139 10.72 6.42 3.10
N MET A 140 10.89 7.18 2.03
CA MET A 140 12.12 7.19 1.23
C MET A 140 12.68 8.60 1.13
N ASN A 141 13.95 8.77 1.48
CA ASN A 141 14.66 10.03 1.33
C ASN A 141 15.36 10.08 -0.03
N HIS A 142 15.04 11.07 -0.85
CA HIS A 142 15.64 11.27 -2.17
C HIS A 142 16.83 12.24 -2.17
N HIS A 143 17.30 12.66 -1.00
CA HIS A 143 18.39 13.61 -0.82
C HIS A 143 19.69 12.96 -0.31
N ASN A 144 20.80 13.66 -0.49
CA ASN A 144 22.14 13.24 -0.05
C ASN A 144 22.45 13.61 1.41
N SER A 145 21.50 14.19 2.13
CA SER A 145 21.53 14.46 3.58
C SER A 145 20.50 13.63 4.31
N ALA A 146 20.69 13.40 5.59
CA ALA A 146 19.65 12.80 6.42
C ALA A 146 18.54 13.81 6.68
N ASP A 147 17.31 13.33 6.68
CA ASP A 147 16.11 14.11 7.02
C ASP A 147 15.40 13.51 8.23
N THR A 148 14.79 14.38 9.02
CA THR A 148 13.92 13.98 10.14
C THR A 148 12.55 14.59 9.94
N VAL A 149 11.54 13.72 9.81
CA VAL A 149 10.17 14.09 9.48
C VAL A 149 9.18 13.47 10.46
N ARG A 150 7.93 13.86 10.35
CA ARG A 150 6.77 13.24 11.02
C ARG A 150 5.71 12.89 9.99
N VAL A 151 4.91 11.87 10.28
CA VAL A 151 3.63 11.66 9.61
C VAL A 151 2.59 12.47 10.37
N ARG A 152 2.00 13.47 9.72
CA ARG A 152 0.83 14.20 10.21
C ARG A 152 -0.41 13.52 9.67
N TYR A 153 -1.43 13.31 10.50
CA TYR A 153 -2.71 12.77 10.08
C TYR A 153 -3.85 13.60 10.63
N THR A 154 -4.81 13.86 9.77
CA THR A 154 -6.00 14.66 10.04
C THR A 154 -7.21 13.75 10.06
N VAL A 155 -7.93 13.75 11.17
CA VAL A 155 -9.11 12.92 11.41
C VAL A 155 -10.33 13.81 11.57
N ARG A 156 -11.33 13.63 10.72
CA ARG A 156 -12.66 14.17 10.97
C ARG A 156 -13.43 13.16 11.81
N TYR A 157 -13.83 13.59 13.00
CA TYR A 157 -14.31 12.72 14.05
C TYR A 157 -15.69 13.15 14.56
N ALA A 158 -16.67 12.25 14.45
CA ALA A 158 -18.04 12.47 14.90
C ALA A 158 -18.24 11.89 16.32
N THR A 159 -18.78 12.70 17.23
CA THR A 159 -19.14 12.29 18.58
C THR A 159 -20.64 12.55 18.82
N GLY A 160 -21.26 11.72 19.66
CA GLY A 160 -22.67 11.91 20.04
C GLY A 160 -23.69 11.49 18.98
N GLU A 161 -23.27 10.96 17.85
CA GLU A 161 -24.15 10.41 16.79
C GLU A 161 -24.14 8.89 16.75
N SER A 162 -25.31 8.32 16.43
CA SER A 162 -25.43 6.93 16.05
C SER A 162 -25.24 6.80 14.53
N LEU A 163 -23.99 6.65 14.09
CA LEU A 163 -23.68 6.36 12.71
C LEU A 163 -23.76 4.85 12.44
N ARG A 164 -24.07 4.47 11.19
CA ARG A 164 -23.96 3.08 10.76
C ARG A 164 -22.49 2.68 10.74
N PRO A 165 -22.12 1.63 11.46
CA PRO A 165 -20.72 1.24 11.53
C PRO A 165 -20.23 0.71 10.19
N VAL A 166 -18.96 0.95 9.92
CA VAL A 166 -18.24 0.33 8.82
C VAL A 166 -17.07 -0.48 9.34
N THR A 167 -16.77 -1.55 8.61
CA THR A 167 -15.61 -2.42 8.84
C THR A 167 -14.66 -2.27 7.66
N PRO A 168 -13.37 -1.99 7.87
CA PRO A 168 -12.39 -1.98 6.81
C PRO A 168 -12.18 -3.39 6.24
N VAL A 169 -12.21 -3.52 4.91
CA VAL A 169 -11.93 -4.75 4.18
C VAL A 169 -10.72 -4.49 3.31
N TRP A 170 -9.62 -5.14 3.63
CA TRP A 170 -8.34 -4.95 2.96
C TRP A 170 -8.06 -6.11 2.01
N LEU A 171 -7.97 -5.82 0.73
CA LEU A 171 -7.60 -6.80 -0.29
C LEU A 171 -6.25 -6.42 -0.90
N ASP A 172 -5.35 -7.39 -1.03
CA ASP A 172 -4.04 -7.19 -1.66
C ASP A 172 -3.56 -8.43 -2.41
N MET A 173 -2.56 -8.26 -3.27
CA MET A 173 -2.06 -9.33 -4.15
C MET A 173 -1.27 -10.43 -3.44
N ARG A 174 -0.93 -10.27 -2.17
CA ARG A 174 -0.11 -11.20 -1.40
C ARG A 174 -0.72 -11.62 -0.07
N ASN A 175 -1.86 -11.07 0.26
CA ASN A 175 -2.62 -11.28 1.50
C ASN A 175 -1.78 -11.25 2.78
N CYS A 176 -2.20 -10.40 3.74
CA CYS A 176 -1.74 -10.44 5.12
C CYS A 176 -0.24 -10.18 5.34
N GLN A 177 0.43 -9.46 4.43
CA GLN A 177 1.84 -9.08 4.57
C GLN A 177 2.00 -7.56 4.69
N ALA A 178 2.98 -7.10 5.50
CA ALA A 178 3.32 -5.67 5.60
C ALA A 178 3.94 -5.12 4.30
N ASP A 179 4.51 -5.99 3.47
CA ASP A 179 5.13 -5.65 2.18
C ASP A 179 4.58 -6.61 1.10
N PRO A 180 3.32 -6.41 0.62
CA PRO A 180 2.65 -7.35 -0.29
C PRO A 180 3.10 -7.17 -1.75
N ILE A 181 4.41 -7.17 -1.98
CA ILE A 181 5.04 -6.92 -3.27
C ILE A 181 5.00 -8.13 -4.21
N PHE A 182 4.96 -7.82 -5.51
CA PHE A 182 5.23 -8.76 -6.60
C PHE A 182 6.08 -8.11 -7.69
N SER A 183 6.37 -8.83 -8.77
CA SER A 183 7.16 -8.32 -9.90
C SER A 183 6.47 -8.60 -11.23
N VAL A 184 6.47 -7.61 -12.10
CA VAL A 184 6.03 -7.70 -13.48
C VAL A 184 7.24 -8.09 -14.33
N PRO A 185 7.18 -9.20 -15.10
CA PRO A 185 8.33 -9.70 -15.86
C PRO A 185 8.82 -8.75 -16.94
N GLY A 186 7.95 -7.95 -17.56
CA GLY A 186 8.31 -7.05 -18.65
C GLY A 186 8.64 -7.76 -19.95
N THR A 187 7.99 -8.87 -20.22
CA THR A 187 8.35 -9.75 -21.35
C THR A 187 7.28 -9.85 -22.41
N GLY A 188 6.19 -9.12 -22.29
CA GLY A 188 5.03 -9.21 -23.18
C GLY A 188 5.13 -8.35 -24.45
N GLY A 189 6.10 -7.43 -24.53
CA GLY A 189 6.24 -6.49 -25.64
C GLY A 189 5.31 -5.27 -25.54
N SER A 190 5.43 -4.37 -26.52
CA SER A 190 4.68 -3.12 -26.53
C SER A 190 3.17 -3.33 -26.46
N GLY A 191 2.49 -2.59 -25.61
CA GLY A 191 1.04 -2.63 -25.45
C GLY A 191 0.51 -3.80 -24.62
N SER A 192 1.35 -4.76 -24.23
CA SER A 192 0.91 -5.89 -23.38
C SER A 192 0.66 -5.46 -21.94
N SER A 193 -0.18 -6.23 -21.25
CA SER A 193 -0.40 -6.10 -19.81
C SER A 193 -0.04 -7.40 -19.08
N TYR A 194 0.24 -7.27 -17.80
CA TYR A 194 0.41 -8.35 -16.84
C TYR A 194 -0.67 -8.21 -15.78
N GLU A 195 -1.32 -9.31 -15.45
CA GLU A 195 -2.34 -9.35 -14.40
C GLU A 195 -1.88 -10.24 -13.24
N GLN A 196 -2.04 -9.72 -12.04
CA GLN A 196 -2.00 -10.46 -10.79
C GLN A 196 -3.37 -10.30 -10.11
N HIS A 197 -3.91 -11.39 -9.54
CA HIS A 197 -5.18 -11.30 -8.83
C HIS A 197 -5.18 -12.10 -7.54
N THR A 198 -6.15 -11.78 -6.68
CA THR A 198 -6.50 -12.51 -5.47
C THR A 198 -8.01 -12.62 -5.36
N ASP A 199 -8.49 -13.71 -4.78
CA ASP A 199 -9.91 -13.95 -4.53
C ASP A 199 -10.20 -13.91 -3.03
N PHE A 200 -11.37 -13.36 -2.66
CA PHE A 200 -11.84 -13.28 -1.30
C PHE A 200 -13.34 -13.64 -1.25
N THR A 201 -13.72 -14.51 -0.32
CA THR A 201 -15.12 -14.89 -0.14
C THR A 201 -15.72 -14.07 1.00
N MET A 202 -16.83 -13.39 0.73
CA MET A 202 -17.53 -12.57 1.73
C MET A 202 -18.11 -13.44 2.85
N PRO A 203 -17.73 -13.21 4.11
CA PRO A 203 -18.26 -13.98 5.23
C PRO A 203 -19.68 -13.59 5.65
N GLU A 204 -20.15 -12.42 5.23
CA GLU A 204 -21.47 -11.88 5.54
C GLU A 204 -22.01 -10.97 4.44
N SER A 205 -23.31 -10.64 4.49
CA SER A 205 -23.97 -9.74 3.54
C SER A 205 -23.90 -8.29 4.02
N GLY A 206 -23.85 -7.35 3.07
CA GLY A 206 -23.82 -5.91 3.34
C GLY A 206 -23.47 -5.11 2.08
N SER A 207 -23.00 -3.89 2.25
CA SER A 207 -22.63 -3.02 1.12
C SER A 207 -21.26 -2.37 1.33
N PHE A 208 -20.45 -2.29 0.27
CA PHE A 208 -19.27 -1.42 0.26
C PHE A 208 -19.72 0.01 -0.01
N ILE A 209 -19.45 0.90 0.92
CA ILE A 209 -19.93 2.29 0.88
C ILE A 209 -18.83 3.28 0.51
N ALA A 210 -17.58 2.90 0.62
CA ALA A 210 -16.42 3.66 0.19
C ALA A 210 -15.26 2.73 -0.13
N GLY A 211 -14.32 3.19 -0.93
CA GLY A 211 -13.10 2.46 -1.21
C GLY A 211 -12.11 3.26 -2.03
N GLY A 212 -10.86 2.86 -1.93
CA GLY A 212 -9.73 3.39 -2.67
C GLY A 212 -8.66 2.33 -2.89
N ALA A 213 -7.67 2.67 -3.70
CA ALA A 213 -6.66 1.71 -4.14
C ALA A 213 -5.27 2.30 -4.16
N HIS A 214 -4.27 1.43 -4.14
CA HIS A 214 -2.85 1.74 -4.22
C HIS A 214 -2.18 0.90 -5.31
N LEU A 215 -1.44 1.55 -6.20
CA LEU A 215 -0.59 0.95 -7.22
C LEU A 215 0.77 1.64 -7.25
N HIS A 216 1.78 0.93 -7.73
CA HIS A 216 3.10 1.47 -7.99
C HIS A 216 3.29 1.86 -9.46
N GLY A 217 4.48 2.38 -9.79
CA GLY A 217 4.89 2.69 -11.16
C GLY A 217 4.64 1.52 -12.12
N GLY A 218 4.18 1.84 -13.34
CA GLY A 218 3.77 0.85 -14.32
C GLY A 218 2.34 0.32 -14.18
N GLY A 219 1.61 0.66 -13.11
CA GLY A 219 0.23 0.25 -12.89
C GLY A 219 -0.72 0.83 -13.93
N LEU A 220 -1.71 0.05 -14.35
CA LEU A 220 -2.72 0.47 -15.32
C LEU A 220 -4.08 0.67 -14.67
N GLN A 221 -4.48 -0.26 -13.84
CA GLN A 221 -5.73 -0.22 -13.06
C GLN A 221 -5.74 -1.27 -11.96
N LEU A 222 -6.62 -1.05 -11.00
CA LEU A 222 -7.01 -2.05 -10.02
C LEU A 222 -8.52 -2.25 -10.10
N GLU A 223 -8.98 -3.48 -10.35
CA GLU A 223 -10.38 -3.79 -10.57
C GLU A 223 -10.90 -4.78 -9.54
N LEU A 224 -12.06 -4.47 -8.97
CA LEU A 224 -12.82 -5.36 -8.10
C LEU A 224 -14.03 -5.90 -8.87
N THR A 225 -14.12 -7.22 -9.00
CA THR A 225 -15.25 -7.91 -9.61
C THR A 225 -15.89 -8.85 -8.61
N ASP A 226 -17.21 -8.98 -8.66
CA ASP A 226 -17.93 -10.07 -8.00
C ASP A 226 -18.10 -11.19 -9.00
N ARG A 227 -17.44 -12.30 -8.77
CA ARG A 227 -17.47 -13.46 -9.63
C ARG A 227 -18.76 -14.27 -9.53
N SER A 228 -19.49 -14.10 -8.44
CA SER A 228 -20.74 -14.84 -8.19
C SER A 228 -21.86 -14.37 -9.10
N TRP A 229 -21.91 -13.07 -9.43
CA TRP A 229 -22.84 -12.56 -10.44
C TRP A 229 -22.16 -12.16 -11.76
N GLY A 230 -20.82 -12.25 -11.84
CA GLY A 230 -20.05 -12.03 -13.05
C GLY A 230 -19.87 -10.56 -13.44
N GLY A 231 -20.01 -9.64 -12.51
CA GLY A 231 -19.97 -8.20 -12.77
C GLY A 231 -18.86 -7.44 -12.05
N ARG A 232 -18.45 -6.34 -12.67
CA ARG A 232 -17.53 -5.38 -12.09
C ARG A 232 -18.23 -4.57 -11.01
N LEU A 233 -17.61 -4.44 -9.85
CA LEU A 233 -18.05 -3.55 -8.78
C LEU A 233 -17.43 -2.16 -8.89
N PHE A 234 -16.09 -2.11 -8.99
CA PHE A 234 -15.33 -0.88 -9.01
C PHE A 234 -14.01 -1.05 -9.77
N THR A 235 -13.59 -0.01 -10.48
CA THR A 235 -12.25 0.08 -11.06
C THR A 235 -11.61 1.38 -10.59
N SER A 236 -10.47 1.28 -9.95
CA SER A 236 -9.62 2.41 -9.59
C SER A 236 -8.56 2.63 -10.66
N LEU A 237 -8.55 3.83 -11.23
CA LEU A 237 -7.63 4.25 -12.28
C LEU A 237 -6.58 5.20 -11.70
N PRO A 238 -5.29 5.03 -12.07
CA PRO A 238 -4.23 5.94 -11.67
C PRO A 238 -4.28 7.25 -12.47
N THR A 239 -3.96 8.36 -11.79
CA THR A 239 -3.58 9.63 -12.41
C THR A 239 -2.07 9.80 -12.28
N TRP A 240 -1.40 10.02 -13.41
CA TRP A 240 0.05 10.16 -13.46
C TRP A 240 0.46 11.62 -13.53
N GLY A 241 1.62 11.95 -12.97
CA GLY A 241 2.16 13.32 -12.96
C GLY A 241 2.95 13.60 -11.69
N GLY A 242 3.09 14.88 -11.35
CA GLY A 242 3.80 15.33 -10.15
C GLY A 242 5.29 15.60 -10.37
N GLU A 243 5.94 16.05 -9.31
CA GLU A 243 7.36 16.32 -9.28
C GLU A 243 8.15 15.02 -9.17
N MET A 244 9.19 14.89 -10.00
CA MET A 244 10.03 13.69 -10.06
C MET A 244 11.27 13.87 -9.19
N PRO A 245 11.57 12.92 -8.29
CA PRO A 245 12.80 12.98 -7.50
C PRO A 245 14.05 12.81 -8.36
N THR A 246 15.14 13.49 -7.97
CA THR A 246 16.44 13.38 -8.65
C THR A 246 17.57 13.24 -7.62
N PRO A 247 18.31 12.12 -7.58
CA PRO A 247 18.18 10.95 -8.44
C PRO A 247 16.96 10.12 -8.08
N MET A 248 16.39 9.47 -9.09
CA MET A 248 15.23 8.59 -8.87
C MET A 248 15.67 7.27 -8.26
N MET A 249 15.17 6.97 -7.07
CA MET A 249 15.51 5.76 -6.30
C MET A 249 14.46 4.67 -6.45
N HIS A 250 13.26 5.05 -6.85
CA HIS A 250 12.07 4.23 -6.98
C HIS A 250 11.32 4.68 -8.25
N GLU A 251 10.68 3.77 -8.96
CA GLU A 251 9.79 4.12 -10.07
C GLU A 251 8.56 4.83 -9.49
N PRO A 252 8.27 6.09 -9.91
CA PRO A 252 7.19 6.85 -9.28
C PRO A 252 5.83 6.19 -9.43
N GLY A 253 5.06 6.18 -8.36
CA GLY A 253 3.67 5.79 -8.36
C GLY A 253 2.75 6.87 -8.95
N PRO A 254 1.45 6.59 -9.02
CA PRO A 254 0.46 7.59 -9.41
C PRO A 254 0.37 8.68 -8.33
N VAL A 255 0.02 9.90 -8.75
CA VAL A 255 -0.25 11.01 -7.82
C VAL A 255 -1.66 10.97 -7.25
N GLN A 256 -2.54 10.18 -7.83
CA GLN A 256 -3.90 9.96 -7.38
C GLN A 256 -4.44 8.63 -7.91
N MET A 257 -5.31 7.99 -7.14
CA MET A 257 -6.12 6.85 -7.56
C MET A 257 -7.60 7.21 -7.47
N THR A 258 -8.41 6.71 -8.42
CA THR A 258 -9.87 6.88 -8.33
C THR A 258 -10.40 6.21 -7.06
N THR A 259 -11.21 6.93 -6.29
CA THR A 259 -11.93 6.45 -5.10
C THR A 259 -13.42 6.50 -5.33
N PHE A 260 -14.18 5.85 -4.47
CA PHE A 260 -15.63 6.04 -4.40
C PHE A 260 -16.11 6.19 -2.95
N SER A 261 -17.22 6.92 -2.82
CA SER A 261 -17.95 7.10 -1.56
C SER A 261 -19.42 7.27 -1.93
N THR A 262 -20.26 6.30 -1.59
CA THR A 262 -21.66 6.25 -2.04
C THR A 262 -22.55 5.53 -1.04
N ALA A 263 -23.79 5.96 -0.91
CA ALA A 263 -24.86 5.29 -0.16
C ALA A 263 -26.04 5.06 -1.12
N PRO A 264 -26.66 3.88 -1.09
CA PRO A 264 -26.54 2.76 -0.16
C PRO A 264 -25.31 1.87 -0.36
N GLY A 265 -24.43 2.13 -1.35
CA GLY A 265 -23.22 1.37 -1.60
C GLY A 265 -23.40 0.25 -2.64
N LEU A 266 -22.36 -0.59 -2.74
CA LEU A 266 -22.31 -1.74 -3.63
C LEU A 266 -22.70 -2.98 -2.85
N PRO A 267 -23.90 -3.59 -3.09
CA PRO A 267 -24.36 -4.74 -2.33
C PRO A 267 -23.54 -6.00 -2.68
N VAL A 268 -23.18 -6.75 -1.65
CA VAL A 268 -22.55 -8.07 -1.73
C VAL A 268 -23.20 -9.00 -0.74
N ARG A 269 -23.22 -10.29 -1.07
CA ARG A 269 -23.90 -11.32 -0.25
C ARG A 269 -22.88 -12.22 0.41
N ARG A 270 -23.26 -12.79 1.53
CA ARG A 270 -22.49 -13.87 2.13
C ARG A 270 -22.29 -15.00 1.11
N GLY A 271 -21.03 -15.41 0.96
CA GLY A 271 -20.61 -16.45 0.00
C GLY A 271 -20.20 -15.91 -1.37
N ASP A 272 -20.46 -14.62 -1.67
CA ASP A 272 -19.97 -14.02 -2.91
C ASP A 272 -18.43 -14.08 -2.95
N THR A 273 -17.89 -14.42 -4.12
CA THR A 273 -16.45 -14.44 -4.35
C THR A 273 -16.03 -13.18 -5.10
N LEU A 274 -15.33 -12.32 -4.38
CA LEU A 274 -14.75 -11.10 -4.93
C LEU A 274 -13.35 -11.38 -5.48
N ARG A 275 -13.06 -10.88 -6.67
CA ARG A 275 -11.71 -10.87 -7.25
C ARG A 275 -11.17 -9.46 -7.33
N LEU A 276 -10.01 -9.25 -6.75
CA LEU A 276 -9.20 -8.06 -6.97
C LEU A 276 -8.13 -8.39 -8.03
N SER A 277 -8.11 -7.64 -9.14
CA SER A 277 -7.14 -7.79 -10.22
C SER A 277 -6.30 -6.52 -10.37
N ALA A 278 -4.98 -6.64 -10.25
CA ALA A 278 -4.03 -5.57 -10.53
C ALA A 278 -3.45 -5.75 -11.93
N GLN A 279 -3.62 -4.77 -12.79
CA GLN A 279 -3.05 -4.77 -14.14
C GLN A 279 -1.88 -3.79 -14.22
N TYR A 280 -0.79 -4.26 -14.82
CA TYR A 280 0.46 -3.53 -15.01
C TYR A 280 0.90 -3.56 -16.46
N ASP A 281 1.61 -2.54 -16.92
CA ASP A 281 2.30 -2.56 -18.21
C ASP A 281 3.35 -3.68 -18.22
N ASN A 282 3.30 -4.57 -19.22
CA ASN A 282 4.24 -5.69 -19.36
C ASN A 282 5.23 -5.47 -20.50
N SER A 283 5.30 -4.26 -21.04
CA SER A 283 6.30 -3.92 -22.07
C SER A 283 7.71 -3.75 -21.48
N ALA A 284 7.81 -3.47 -20.18
CA ALA A 284 9.03 -3.33 -19.42
C ALA A 284 8.91 -4.00 -18.04
N PRO A 285 10.03 -4.38 -17.38
CA PRO A 285 9.99 -4.92 -16.02
C PRO A 285 9.61 -3.86 -15.00
N HIS A 286 8.67 -4.18 -14.10
CA HIS A 286 8.39 -3.41 -12.89
C HIS A 286 8.58 -4.31 -11.67
N THR A 287 9.35 -3.86 -10.71
CA THR A 287 9.74 -4.68 -9.55
C THR A 287 9.27 -4.05 -8.25
N ARG A 288 8.96 -4.89 -7.27
CA ARG A 288 8.44 -4.48 -5.96
C ARG A 288 7.15 -3.64 -6.09
N VAL A 289 6.28 -4.02 -7.02
CA VAL A 289 4.99 -3.37 -7.21
C VAL A 289 3.93 -3.99 -6.31
N MET A 290 2.88 -3.22 -6.01
CA MET A 290 1.76 -3.62 -5.17
C MET A 290 0.44 -3.45 -5.92
N GLY A 291 -0.60 -4.11 -5.43
CA GLY A 291 -1.98 -3.90 -5.81
C GLY A 291 -2.82 -4.08 -4.56
N ILE A 292 -3.30 -2.98 -3.99
CA ILE A 292 -4.03 -2.97 -2.72
C ILE A 292 -5.31 -2.17 -2.90
N MET A 293 -6.43 -2.69 -2.38
CA MET A 293 -7.69 -1.97 -2.28
C MET A 293 -8.21 -2.05 -0.85
N ILE A 294 -8.48 -0.88 -0.26
CA ILE A 294 -9.19 -0.78 0.98
C ILE A 294 -10.63 -0.38 0.71
N LEU A 295 -11.55 -1.13 1.28
CA LEU A 295 -12.99 -0.95 1.16
C LEU A 295 -13.59 -0.75 2.55
N TYR A 296 -14.68 -0.01 2.64
CA TYR A 296 -15.40 0.17 3.88
C TYR A 296 -16.77 -0.47 3.74
N PHE A 297 -16.93 -1.57 4.45
CA PHE A 297 -18.09 -2.45 4.41
C PHE A 297 -19.06 -2.13 5.54
N SER A 298 -20.34 -1.93 5.22
CA SER A 298 -21.41 -1.82 6.18
C SER A 298 -22.25 -3.09 6.17
N PRO A 299 -22.19 -3.92 7.26
CA PRO A 299 -22.99 -5.13 7.36
C PRO A 299 -24.50 -4.82 7.35
N GLY A 300 -25.27 -5.71 6.77
CA GLY A 300 -26.73 -5.58 6.76
C GLY A 300 -27.41 -6.41 5.68
N SER A 301 -28.76 -6.44 5.69
CA SER A 301 -29.53 -7.09 4.64
C SER A 301 -29.36 -6.33 3.32
N VAL A 302 -29.17 -7.08 2.26
CA VAL A 302 -29.15 -6.61 0.87
C VAL A 302 -30.29 -7.26 0.06
N ASP A 303 -31.29 -7.79 0.75
CA ASP A 303 -32.46 -8.39 0.13
C ASP A 303 -33.20 -7.37 -0.73
N GLY A 304 -33.55 -7.77 -1.94
CA GLY A 304 -34.20 -6.91 -2.93
C GLY A 304 -33.27 -5.89 -3.60
N LEU A 305 -31.99 -5.77 -3.20
CA LEU A 305 -31.03 -4.95 -3.90
C LEU A 305 -30.46 -5.71 -5.11
N SER A 306 -30.43 -5.02 -6.25
CA SER A 306 -29.75 -5.54 -7.46
C SER A 306 -28.25 -5.29 -7.36
N PRO A 307 -27.43 -6.16 -7.96
CA PRO A 307 -26.00 -5.88 -8.15
C PRO A 307 -25.80 -4.52 -8.83
N SER A 308 -24.82 -3.78 -8.35
CA SER A 308 -24.50 -2.44 -8.87
C SER A 308 -23.00 -2.24 -9.00
N SER A 309 -22.61 -1.22 -9.76
CA SER A 309 -21.19 -0.89 -9.97
C SER A 309 -20.98 0.61 -9.97
N ILE A 310 -19.78 1.04 -9.59
CA ILE A 310 -19.35 2.42 -9.79
C ILE A 310 -19.08 2.63 -11.28
N PRO A 311 -19.66 3.66 -11.91
CA PRO A 311 -19.37 3.99 -13.31
C PRO A 311 -17.86 4.16 -13.56
N LEU A 312 -17.38 3.67 -14.68
CA LEU A 312 -16.00 3.89 -15.09
C LEU A 312 -15.84 5.32 -15.59
N THR A 313 -14.92 6.09 -14.99
CA THR A 313 -14.74 7.51 -15.28
C THR A 313 -13.65 7.80 -16.32
N GLY A 314 -13.03 6.77 -16.88
CA GLY A 314 -11.94 6.91 -17.85
C GLY A 314 -11.44 5.57 -18.38
N ALA A 315 -10.30 5.61 -19.03
CA ALA A 315 -9.58 4.42 -19.50
C ALA A 315 -8.18 4.35 -18.88
N PRO A 316 -7.62 3.15 -18.70
CA PRO A 316 -6.26 3.00 -18.21
C PRO A 316 -5.26 3.76 -19.08
N GLN A 317 -4.40 4.54 -18.46
CA GLN A 317 -3.31 5.25 -19.12
C GLN A 317 -2.00 4.55 -18.84
N ARG A 318 -1.16 4.38 -19.87
CA ARG A 318 0.16 3.79 -19.72
C ARG A 318 1.15 4.89 -19.38
N PRO A 319 1.76 4.87 -18.18
CA PRO A 319 2.83 5.80 -17.86
C PRO A 319 4.09 5.47 -18.69
N PRO A 320 4.95 6.46 -18.95
CA PRO A 320 6.24 6.18 -19.56
C PRO A 320 7.08 5.32 -18.60
N TYR A 321 7.69 4.25 -19.13
CA TYR A 321 8.62 3.46 -18.36
C TYR A 321 9.87 4.25 -18.01
N MET A 322 10.23 4.29 -16.74
CA MET A 322 11.37 5.02 -16.23
C MET A 322 12.42 4.07 -15.66
N ARG A 323 13.63 4.13 -16.19
CA ARG A 323 14.74 3.35 -15.64
C ARG A 323 15.26 4.00 -14.38
N LEU A 324 15.41 3.19 -13.34
CA LEU A 324 16.08 3.63 -12.13
C LEU A 324 17.55 3.96 -12.45
N PRO A 325 18.12 5.07 -11.97
CA PRO A 325 19.51 5.39 -12.17
C PRO A 325 20.39 4.36 -11.46
N LEU A 326 21.52 4.01 -12.10
CA LEU A 326 22.56 3.24 -11.45
C LEU A 326 23.34 4.16 -10.52
N LEU A 327 23.03 4.13 -9.27
CA LEU A 327 23.63 5.02 -8.28
C LEU A 327 25.08 4.68 -7.97
N ARG A 328 25.46 3.42 -8.13
CA ARG A 328 26.85 2.97 -7.95
C ARG A 328 27.22 1.92 -8.97
N ARG A 329 28.42 2.06 -9.57
CA ARG A 329 28.96 1.00 -10.41
C ARG A 329 29.50 -0.13 -9.52
N PRO A 330 29.10 -1.39 -9.78
CA PRO A 330 29.68 -2.54 -9.11
C PRO A 330 31.21 -2.60 -9.31
N ARG A 331 31.91 -2.94 -8.25
CA ARG A 331 33.38 -3.00 -8.20
C ARG A 331 33.87 -4.44 -8.07
N GLY A 332 35.17 -4.63 -8.12
CA GLY A 332 35.83 -5.93 -7.93
C GLY A 332 35.92 -6.79 -9.18
N PRO A 333 36.53 -7.98 -9.05
CA PRO A 333 36.77 -8.89 -10.15
C PRO A 333 35.50 -9.50 -10.72
N LEU A 334 35.55 -9.91 -11.97
CA LEU A 334 34.47 -10.65 -12.61
C LEU A 334 34.54 -12.12 -12.18
N ALA A 335 33.58 -12.54 -11.36
CA ALA A 335 33.37 -13.95 -11.02
C ALA A 335 32.63 -14.67 -12.16
N ARG A 336 33.21 -15.79 -12.63
CA ARG A 336 32.67 -16.56 -13.76
C ARG A 336 32.11 -17.90 -13.28
N ASN A 337 30.98 -18.31 -13.85
CA ASN A 337 30.38 -19.63 -13.68
C ASN A 337 30.09 -20.01 -12.20
N ILE A 338 30.01 -19.02 -11.30
CA ILE A 338 29.56 -19.24 -9.93
C ILE A 338 28.04 -19.39 -9.87
N ARG A 339 27.54 -20.10 -8.87
CA ARG A 339 26.10 -20.35 -8.68
C ARG A 339 25.53 -19.68 -7.42
N SER A 340 26.39 -19.01 -6.66
CA SER A 340 25.93 -18.31 -5.46
C SER A 340 26.86 -17.17 -5.06
N THR A 341 26.31 -16.23 -4.29
CA THR A 341 27.04 -15.16 -3.61
C THR A 341 26.47 -14.91 -2.22
N ALA A 342 27.28 -14.38 -1.32
CA ALA A 342 26.79 -13.86 -0.05
C ALA A 342 26.17 -12.47 -0.25
N VAL A 343 25.19 -12.14 0.58
CA VAL A 343 24.64 -10.80 0.79
C VAL A 343 24.93 -10.46 2.25
N GLY A 344 25.94 -9.66 2.48
CA GLY A 344 26.29 -9.13 3.80
C GLY A 344 25.79 -7.72 3.98
N ASP A 345 26.10 -7.11 5.13
CA ASP A 345 25.67 -5.76 5.42
C ASP A 345 26.30 -4.79 4.42
N TYR A 346 25.42 -4.13 3.66
CA TYR A 346 25.72 -3.12 2.65
C TYR A 346 26.54 -3.59 1.47
N VAL A 347 26.62 -4.93 1.20
CA VAL A 347 27.43 -5.45 0.09
C VAL A 347 26.91 -6.77 -0.50
N PHE A 348 26.95 -6.89 -1.84
CA PHE A 348 26.94 -8.18 -2.52
C PHE A 348 28.37 -8.71 -2.63
N GLY A 349 28.67 -9.91 -2.13
CA GLY A 349 30.03 -10.49 -2.09
C GLY A 349 30.71 -10.56 -3.46
N ASN A 350 29.97 -10.94 -4.52
CA ASN A 350 30.44 -10.86 -5.90
C ASN A 350 29.60 -9.84 -6.65
N GLN A 351 30.13 -8.63 -6.81
CA GLN A 351 29.39 -7.53 -7.45
C GLN A 351 29.33 -7.63 -8.97
N ARG A 352 30.22 -8.40 -9.61
CA ARG A 352 30.26 -8.64 -11.06
C ARG A 352 30.30 -10.14 -11.31
N VAL A 353 29.27 -10.64 -11.97
CA VAL A 353 29.07 -12.08 -12.19
C VAL A 353 28.78 -12.34 -13.66
N SER A 354 29.35 -13.42 -14.22
CA SER A 354 28.99 -13.93 -15.54
C SER A 354 28.67 -15.41 -15.48
N ILE A 355 27.47 -15.79 -15.93
CA ILE A 355 26.91 -17.15 -15.84
C ILE A 355 26.27 -17.57 -17.18
N PRO A 356 26.20 -18.89 -17.45
CA PRO A 356 25.43 -19.42 -18.58
C PRO A 356 23.93 -19.20 -18.41
N ARG A 357 23.22 -19.08 -19.55
CA ARG A 357 21.76 -19.14 -19.58
C ARG A 357 21.24 -20.44 -18.92
N GLY A 358 20.13 -20.36 -18.22
CA GLY A 358 19.52 -21.47 -17.50
C GLY A 358 20.07 -21.69 -16.10
N THR A 359 21.11 -20.95 -15.68
CA THR A 359 21.66 -21.03 -14.34
C THR A 359 20.65 -20.58 -13.30
N THR A 360 20.44 -21.41 -12.27
CA THR A 360 19.79 -20.99 -11.02
C THR A 360 20.87 -20.40 -10.11
N PHE A 361 20.77 -19.11 -9.82
CA PHE A 361 21.72 -18.39 -8.96
C PHE A 361 21.10 -18.16 -7.59
N THR A 362 21.92 -18.28 -6.53
CA THR A 362 21.49 -18.18 -5.14
C THR A 362 22.19 -17.03 -4.44
N TRP A 363 21.42 -16.13 -3.83
CA TRP A 363 21.91 -15.13 -2.87
C TRP A 363 21.67 -15.66 -1.46
N ARG A 364 22.74 -15.69 -0.64
CA ARG A 364 22.71 -16.12 0.77
C ARG A 364 22.83 -14.91 1.66
N PHE A 365 21.81 -14.61 2.41
CA PHE A 365 21.75 -13.47 3.34
C PHE A 365 22.44 -13.90 4.64
N VAL A 366 23.50 -13.18 5.02
CA VAL A 366 24.39 -13.50 6.14
C VAL A 366 24.68 -12.31 7.05
N GLY A 367 24.10 -11.14 6.76
CA GLY A 367 24.27 -9.91 7.51
C GLY A 367 23.47 -9.85 8.81
N ALA A 368 23.67 -8.77 9.55
CA ALA A 368 22.85 -8.38 10.71
C ALA A 368 21.62 -7.56 10.31
N GLU A 369 21.68 -6.89 9.16
CA GLU A 369 20.61 -6.06 8.62
C GLU A 369 19.76 -6.80 7.57
N GLN A 370 18.59 -6.26 7.28
CA GLN A 370 17.74 -6.79 6.21
C GLN A 370 18.18 -6.24 4.86
N HIS A 371 18.24 -7.12 3.87
CA HIS A 371 18.57 -6.82 2.49
C HIS A 371 17.64 -7.52 1.52
N ASP A 372 17.62 -7.07 0.27
CA ASP A 372 16.95 -7.73 -0.83
C ASP A 372 17.80 -7.75 -2.11
N VAL A 373 17.31 -8.48 -3.09
CA VAL A 373 17.83 -8.51 -4.46
C VAL A 373 16.73 -8.08 -5.40
N THR A 374 16.84 -6.88 -5.92
CA THR A 374 15.82 -6.28 -6.79
C THR A 374 16.42 -5.92 -8.14
N LEU A 375 15.71 -6.19 -9.23
CA LEU A 375 16.14 -5.78 -10.57
C LEU A 375 15.90 -4.28 -10.75
N ALA A 376 16.94 -3.54 -11.11
CA ALA A 376 16.85 -2.15 -11.57
C ALA A 376 16.67 -2.07 -13.08
N SER A 377 17.37 -2.93 -13.86
CA SER A 377 17.16 -3.05 -15.31
C SER A 377 17.69 -4.39 -15.82
N GLY A 378 17.03 -4.96 -16.82
CA GLY A 378 17.40 -6.23 -17.41
C GLY A 378 16.28 -6.88 -18.19
N PRO A 379 16.52 -8.07 -18.78
CA PRO A 379 15.54 -8.73 -19.66
C PRO A 379 14.28 -9.26 -18.99
N VAL A 380 14.30 -9.52 -17.66
CA VAL A 380 13.16 -10.08 -16.89
C VAL A 380 13.16 -9.51 -15.50
N GLY A 381 12.00 -8.98 -15.07
CA GLY A 381 11.78 -8.42 -13.73
C GLY A 381 11.70 -9.49 -12.65
N PHE A 382 12.40 -9.27 -11.55
CA PHE A 382 12.27 -10.05 -10.32
C PHE A 382 12.75 -9.26 -9.10
N ALA A 383 12.22 -9.63 -7.94
CA ALA A 383 12.71 -9.16 -6.64
C ALA A 383 12.59 -10.27 -5.59
N SER A 384 13.49 -10.28 -4.62
CA SER A 384 13.38 -11.13 -3.43
C SER A 384 12.52 -10.45 -2.36
N PRO A 385 11.99 -11.21 -1.39
CA PRO A 385 11.62 -10.65 -0.10
C PRO A 385 12.82 -9.95 0.56
N SER A 386 12.57 -9.05 1.50
CA SER A 386 13.61 -8.53 2.38
C SER A 386 13.97 -9.59 3.42
N LEU A 387 15.23 -9.96 3.51
CA LEU A 387 15.72 -11.04 4.35
C LEU A 387 16.95 -10.59 5.14
N GLN A 388 16.98 -10.88 6.43
CA GLN A 388 18.19 -10.77 7.25
C GLN A 388 19.05 -12.02 7.09
N ARG A 389 18.41 -13.21 7.11
CA ARG A 389 19.03 -14.52 6.97
C ARG A 389 18.25 -15.39 6.00
N GLY A 390 18.91 -16.40 5.45
CA GLY A 390 18.29 -17.32 4.51
C GLY A 390 18.84 -17.21 3.10
N SER A 391 18.05 -17.56 2.11
CA SER A 391 18.49 -17.50 0.71
C SER A 391 17.34 -17.21 -0.24
N TYR A 392 17.69 -16.52 -1.33
CA TYR A 392 16.81 -16.32 -2.47
C TYR A 392 17.43 -16.96 -3.72
N ARG A 393 16.60 -17.54 -4.58
CA ARG A 393 17.02 -18.19 -5.83
C ARG A 393 16.26 -17.61 -7.01
N HIS A 394 17.00 -17.34 -8.10
CA HIS A 394 16.39 -16.96 -9.36
C HIS A 394 17.04 -17.74 -10.52
N ARG A 395 16.21 -18.23 -11.46
CA ARG A 395 16.67 -18.94 -12.66
C ARG A 395 16.73 -17.96 -13.84
N PHE A 396 17.93 -17.71 -14.35
CA PHE A 396 18.16 -16.81 -15.46
C PHE A 396 17.86 -17.49 -16.81
N THR A 397 16.67 -17.28 -17.34
CA THR A 397 16.20 -17.93 -18.57
C THR A 397 16.47 -17.13 -19.85
N ARG A 398 16.73 -15.83 -19.76
CA ARG A 398 17.03 -14.95 -20.88
C ARG A 398 18.46 -14.42 -20.79
N PRO A 399 19.24 -14.44 -21.89
CA PRO A 399 20.56 -13.81 -21.92
C PRO A 399 20.44 -12.29 -21.84
N GLY A 400 21.51 -11.65 -21.36
CA GLY A 400 21.59 -10.21 -21.22
C GLY A 400 22.25 -9.76 -19.93
N THR A 401 22.25 -8.45 -19.68
CA THR A 401 22.82 -7.83 -18.49
C THR A 401 21.72 -7.45 -17.53
N TYR A 402 21.77 -8.03 -16.35
CA TYR A 402 20.87 -7.75 -15.23
C TYR A 402 21.60 -6.85 -14.24
N ARG A 403 21.04 -5.69 -13.98
CA ARG A 403 21.55 -4.73 -12.99
C ARG A 403 20.66 -4.82 -11.76
N LEU A 404 21.27 -5.22 -10.66
CA LEU A 404 20.59 -5.51 -9.41
C LEU A 404 21.03 -4.52 -8.33
N PHE A 405 20.14 -4.27 -7.38
CA PHE A 405 20.42 -3.45 -6.21
C PHE A 405 19.64 -3.98 -5.00
N CYS A 406 19.97 -3.48 -3.81
CA CYS A 406 19.12 -3.64 -2.63
C CYS A 406 18.20 -2.42 -2.51
N SER A 407 16.89 -2.63 -2.46
CA SER A 407 15.93 -1.52 -2.41
C SER A 407 15.98 -0.75 -1.09
N LEU A 408 16.50 -1.35 -0.03
CA LEU A 408 16.69 -0.70 1.28
C LEU A 408 17.99 0.13 1.34
N HIS A 409 19.00 -0.21 0.49
CA HIS A 409 20.33 0.43 0.47
C HIS A 409 20.76 0.73 -0.98
N PRO A 410 19.97 1.49 -1.76
CA PRO A 410 20.11 1.56 -3.21
C PRO A 410 21.40 2.24 -3.65
N THR A 411 21.97 3.16 -2.87
CA THR A 411 23.24 3.83 -3.17
C THR A 411 24.47 3.00 -2.80
N LEU A 412 24.32 1.97 -1.97
CA LEU A 412 25.44 1.21 -1.41
C LEU A 412 25.58 -0.16 -2.07
N MET A 413 24.47 -0.83 -2.37
CA MET A 413 24.45 -2.24 -2.77
C MET A 413 23.99 -2.40 -4.20
N THR A 414 24.94 -2.65 -5.10
CA THR A 414 24.66 -2.93 -6.51
C THR A 414 25.44 -4.16 -7.00
N GLN A 415 24.84 -4.87 -7.97
CA GLN A 415 25.43 -6.05 -8.61
C GLN A 415 25.11 -6.06 -10.10
N ILE A 416 26.01 -6.59 -10.92
CA ILE A 416 25.74 -6.91 -12.33
C ILE A 416 25.89 -8.42 -12.52
N VAL A 417 24.84 -9.02 -13.10
CA VAL A 417 24.87 -10.42 -13.55
C VAL A 417 24.73 -10.42 -15.08
N THR A 418 25.78 -10.87 -15.78
CA THR A 418 25.76 -11.08 -17.23
C THR A 418 25.44 -12.52 -17.52
N VAL A 419 24.35 -12.76 -18.22
CA VAL A 419 23.88 -14.08 -18.65
C VAL A 419 24.22 -14.26 -20.12
N ARG A 420 24.98 -15.33 -20.43
CA ARG A 420 25.48 -15.65 -21.79
C ARG A 420 24.74 -16.81 -22.39
#